data_9349e263b210a37107d118e0a8ca6edd
#
_entry.id   9349e263b210a37107d118e0a8ca6edd
#
_cell.length_a   1.000
_cell.length_b   1.000
_cell.length_c   1.000
_cell.angle_alpha   90.00
_cell.angle_beta   90.00
_cell.angle_gamma   90.00
#
_symmetry.space_group_name_H-M   'P 1'
#
loop_
_entity.id
_entity.type
_entity.pdbx_description
1 polymer ?
#
loop_
_entity_poly.entity_id
_entity_poly.type
_entity_poly.pdbx_seq_one_letter_code
_entity_poly.pdbx_strand_id
1 'polypeptide(L)'
;MPNTFDSALVADSIAQQAKTVLSNRLAALNLFATDFSSDVKKAKDTVQVPIVSATGATVVNPTNFEPGGSATVGKGTVTLDHIFQPFAITAAELANGHRLERLIQISLDALADKIWALATTPVTVANFGAAAVTKAATGITATSGDLPKVWAAISKSARKGLVVSPTIYSQLIPTSTTAINLGAGAYGFDNGVHYASSFGGETNMIGFGCSPEALVMAAAAPAIDDAVRAQFAVSDVVTLDQLGLSVQYNVWGSTANRQVNASLELMFGAAKGLTDGTMAIIKSA
;
A
#
# COMPACT_ATOMS: atom_id res chain seq x y z
N MET A 1 -25.44 -26.50 26.62
CA MET A 1 -23.98 -26.69 26.38
C MET A 1 -23.32 -25.36 26.62
N PRO A 2 -22.21 -25.28 27.37
CA PRO A 2 -21.47 -24.02 27.41
C PRO A 2 -21.02 -23.69 26.00
N ASN A 3 -21.20 -22.45 25.54
CA ASN A 3 -20.59 -21.94 24.33
C ASN A 3 -19.06 -21.99 24.56
N THR A 4 -18.43 -23.04 24.08
CA THR A 4 -16.97 -23.09 23.99
C THR A 4 -16.55 -22.10 22.92
N PHE A 5 -15.74 -21.13 23.30
CA PHE A 5 -15.10 -20.22 22.37
C PHE A 5 -14.26 -21.03 21.38
N ASP A 6 -14.59 -20.93 20.11
CA ASP A 6 -13.79 -21.52 19.04
C ASP A 6 -12.86 -20.44 18.45
N SER A 7 -11.61 -20.45 18.90
CA SER A 7 -10.58 -19.55 18.40
C SER A 7 -10.27 -19.78 16.92
N ALA A 8 -10.51 -20.99 16.43
CA ALA A 8 -10.31 -21.33 15.01
C ALA A 8 -11.33 -20.59 14.13
N LEU A 9 -12.60 -20.52 14.56
CA LEU A 9 -13.63 -19.79 13.82
C LEU A 9 -13.31 -18.30 13.68
N VAL A 10 -12.79 -17.68 14.75
CA VAL A 10 -12.35 -16.27 14.71
C VAL A 10 -11.16 -16.11 13.79
N ALA A 11 -10.19 -17.00 13.86
CA ALA A 11 -9.02 -17.01 13.01
C ALA A 11 -9.38 -17.12 11.52
N ASP A 12 -10.28 -18.05 11.16
CA ASP A 12 -10.76 -18.22 9.79
C ASP A 12 -11.49 -16.97 9.28
N SER A 13 -12.32 -16.34 10.13
CA SER A 13 -13.01 -15.09 9.78
C SER A 13 -12.01 -13.96 9.52
N ILE A 14 -10.97 -13.83 10.34
CA ILE A 14 -9.90 -12.85 10.15
C ILE A 14 -9.18 -13.10 8.82
N ALA A 15 -8.79 -14.35 8.55
CA ALA A 15 -8.06 -14.72 7.35
C ALA A 15 -8.86 -14.43 6.06
N GLN A 16 -10.14 -14.77 6.04
CA GLN A 16 -11.01 -14.54 4.88
C GLN A 16 -11.24 -13.04 4.63
N GLN A 17 -11.54 -12.27 5.68
CA GLN A 17 -11.74 -10.83 5.55
C GLN A 17 -10.45 -10.10 5.19
N ALA A 18 -9.30 -10.51 5.74
CA ALA A 18 -8.01 -9.94 5.38
C ALA A 18 -7.73 -10.07 3.88
N LYS A 19 -7.97 -11.23 3.28
CA LYS A 19 -7.82 -11.43 1.83
C LYS A 19 -8.68 -10.48 1.02
N THR A 20 -9.93 -10.26 1.43
CA THR A 20 -10.86 -9.41 0.66
C THR A 20 -10.61 -7.93 0.88
N VAL A 21 -10.54 -7.48 2.13
CA VAL A 21 -10.44 -6.06 2.48
C VAL A 21 -9.09 -5.50 2.09
N LEU A 22 -7.99 -6.16 2.49
CA LEU A 22 -6.64 -5.66 2.22
C LEU A 22 -6.30 -5.74 0.74
N SER A 23 -6.70 -6.78 0.01
CA SER A 23 -6.46 -6.86 -1.44
C SER A 23 -7.11 -5.69 -2.18
N ASN A 24 -8.32 -5.31 -1.79
CA ASN A 24 -9.02 -4.18 -2.41
C ASN A 24 -8.41 -2.83 -2.00
N ARG A 25 -8.12 -2.65 -0.72
CA ARG A 25 -7.61 -1.38 -0.19
C ARG A 25 -6.17 -1.09 -0.58
N LEU A 26 -5.36 -2.13 -0.76
CA LEU A 26 -3.93 -2.02 -1.06
C LEU A 26 -3.61 -2.31 -2.54
N ALA A 27 -4.61 -2.53 -3.39
CA ALA A 27 -4.42 -2.87 -4.81
C ALA A 27 -3.45 -1.92 -5.54
N ALA A 28 -3.48 -0.63 -5.22
CA ALA A 28 -2.60 0.36 -5.83
C ALA A 28 -1.12 0.25 -5.41
N LEU A 29 -0.76 -0.57 -4.41
CA LEU A 29 0.65 -0.86 -4.10
C LEU A 29 1.35 -1.57 -5.25
N ASN A 30 0.61 -2.29 -6.12
CA ASN A 30 1.15 -2.89 -7.35
C ASN A 30 1.67 -1.87 -8.38
N LEU A 31 1.39 -0.58 -8.17
CA LEU A 31 1.96 0.48 -9.01
C LEU A 31 3.45 0.67 -8.82
N PHE A 32 4.03 0.15 -7.75
CA PHE A 32 5.40 0.44 -7.33
C PHE A 32 6.31 -0.79 -7.43
N ALA A 33 7.62 -0.55 -7.34
CA ALA A 33 8.58 -1.63 -7.19
C ALA A 33 8.48 -2.22 -5.79
N THR A 34 8.10 -3.50 -5.70
CA THR A 34 7.84 -4.19 -4.43
C THR A 34 8.75 -5.40 -4.27
N ASP A 35 9.18 -5.63 -3.05
CA ASP A 35 9.81 -6.88 -2.60
C ASP A 35 9.06 -7.38 -1.36
N PHE A 36 7.95 -8.05 -1.61
CA PHE A 36 7.13 -8.63 -0.55
C PHE A 36 7.49 -10.09 -0.37
N SER A 37 7.83 -10.45 0.85
CA SER A 37 8.30 -11.79 1.21
C SER A 37 7.48 -12.36 2.36
N SER A 38 7.32 -13.67 2.38
CA SER A 38 6.82 -14.41 3.53
C SER A 38 7.93 -14.71 4.54
N ASP A 39 9.19 -14.41 4.22
CA ASP A 39 10.31 -14.58 5.14
C ASP A 39 10.13 -13.76 6.40
N VAL A 40 10.58 -14.31 7.52
CA VAL A 40 10.48 -13.66 8.82
C VAL A 40 11.57 -12.63 8.95
N LYS A 41 11.22 -11.38 9.32
CA LYS A 41 12.15 -10.27 9.55
C LYS A 41 11.92 -9.62 10.91
N LYS A 42 12.94 -8.90 11.38
CA LYS A 42 12.87 -8.11 12.62
C LYS A 42 12.64 -6.63 12.32
N ALA A 43 12.12 -5.92 13.30
CA ALA A 43 12.01 -4.47 13.22
C ALA A 43 13.39 -3.83 12.99
N LYS A 44 13.43 -2.85 12.06
CA LYS A 44 14.66 -2.16 11.62
C LYS A 44 15.60 -3.00 10.74
N ASP A 45 15.22 -4.23 10.36
CA ASP A 45 15.92 -4.92 9.28
C ASP A 45 15.82 -4.10 7.98
N THR A 46 16.86 -4.21 7.15
CA THR A 46 16.92 -3.52 5.86
C THR A 46 16.82 -4.50 4.71
N VAL A 47 15.97 -4.16 3.74
CA VAL A 47 15.80 -4.90 2.49
C VAL A 47 16.30 -4.05 1.34
N GLN A 48 17.06 -4.64 0.41
CA GLN A 48 17.53 -3.97 -0.80
C GLN A 48 16.64 -4.35 -1.98
N VAL A 49 15.86 -3.39 -2.46
CA VAL A 49 15.00 -3.57 -3.63
C VAL A 49 15.74 -3.07 -4.87
N PRO A 50 15.98 -3.91 -5.88
CA PRO A 50 16.68 -3.48 -7.09
C PRO A 50 15.81 -2.52 -7.92
N ILE A 51 16.43 -1.44 -8.39
CA ILE A 51 15.83 -0.47 -9.31
C ILE A 51 16.65 -0.47 -10.58
N VAL A 52 16.03 -0.79 -11.71
CA VAL A 52 16.71 -0.79 -13.00
C VAL A 52 16.46 0.53 -13.70
N SER A 53 17.53 1.29 -13.97
CA SER A 53 17.49 2.45 -14.85
C SER A 53 18.33 2.18 -16.11
N ALA A 54 17.74 2.39 -17.28
CA ALA A 54 18.50 2.32 -18.53
C ALA A 54 19.36 3.58 -18.69
N THR A 55 20.65 3.40 -18.86
CA THR A 55 21.62 4.50 -19.06
C THR A 55 22.19 4.56 -20.47
N GLY A 56 21.84 3.61 -21.34
CA GLY A 56 22.34 3.55 -22.71
C GLY A 56 21.53 4.43 -23.67
N ALA A 57 22.21 5.19 -24.52
CA ALA A 57 21.57 5.86 -25.64
C ALA A 57 21.22 4.85 -26.75
N THR A 58 20.03 4.99 -27.34
CA THR A 58 19.69 4.24 -28.55
C THR A 58 20.53 4.80 -29.71
N VAL A 59 21.34 3.96 -30.37
CA VAL A 59 22.17 4.34 -31.49
C VAL A 59 21.51 3.86 -32.79
N VAL A 60 21.37 4.76 -33.76
CA VAL A 60 20.89 4.44 -35.11
C VAL A 60 22.11 4.14 -36.00
N ASN A 61 22.07 3.05 -36.74
CA ASN A 61 23.17 2.57 -37.59
C ASN A 61 24.50 2.39 -36.81
N PRO A 62 24.55 1.52 -35.79
CA PRO A 62 25.75 1.32 -35.01
C PRO A 62 26.86 0.72 -35.87
N THR A 63 28.07 1.28 -35.77
CA THR A 63 29.29 0.71 -36.36
C THR A 63 29.92 -0.35 -35.44
N ASN A 64 29.55 -0.35 -34.18
CA ASN A 64 29.96 -1.33 -33.19
C ASN A 64 28.68 -1.86 -32.46
N PHE A 65 28.55 -3.18 -32.40
CA PHE A 65 27.43 -3.88 -31.76
C PHE A 65 27.70 -4.26 -30.30
N GLU A 66 28.78 -3.80 -29.71
CA GLU A 66 29.00 -3.97 -28.28
C GLU A 66 28.08 -3.06 -27.50
N PRO A 67 27.52 -3.52 -26.37
CA PRO A 67 26.65 -2.71 -25.54
C PRO A 67 27.42 -1.52 -24.96
N GLY A 68 27.23 -0.35 -25.56
CA GLY A 68 27.88 0.90 -25.20
C GLY A 68 27.44 1.53 -23.88
N GLY A 69 26.61 0.87 -23.11
CA GLY A 69 26.14 1.30 -21.80
C GLY A 69 25.57 0.13 -21.03
N SER A 70 25.96 0.01 -19.78
CA SER A 70 25.33 -0.95 -18.87
C SER A 70 24.10 -0.34 -18.24
N ALA A 71 23.02 -1.11 -18.15
CA ALA A 71 21.90 -0.76 -17.27
C ALA A 71 22.44 -0.63 -15.84
N THR A 72 22.33 0.54 -15.25
CA THR A 72 22.74 0.73 -13.85
C THR A 72 21.64 0.19 -12.96
N VAL A 73 21.93 -0.89 -12.24
CA VAL A 73 21.03 -1.40 -11.21
C VAL A 73 21.27 -0.55 -9.95
N GLY A 74 20.40 0.40 -9.72
CA GLY A 74 20.31 1.10 -8.42
C GLY A 74 19.65 0.18 -7.39
N LYS A 75 19.91 0.42 -6.11
CA LYS A 75 19.27 -0.29 -5.01
C LYS A 75 18.56 0.70 -4.11
N GLY A 76 17.26 0.55 -3.94
CA GLY A 76 16.52 1.21 -2.87
C GLY A 76 16.69 0.42 -1.56
N THR A 77 17.21 1.07 -0.53
CA THR A 77 17.30 0.44 0.81
C THR A 77 16.04 0.79 1.60
N VAL A 78 15.26 -0.22 1.91
CA VAL A 78 14.02 -0.09 2.68
C VAL A 78 14.26 -0.59 4.10
N THR A 79 13.96 0.23 5.11
CA THR A 79 13.98 -0.17 6.52
C THR A 79 12.59 -0.59 6.92
N LEU A 80 12.45 -1.77 7.52
CA LEU A 80 11.17 -2.33 7.94
C LEU A 80 10.78 -1.83 9.33
N ASP A 81 9.57 -1.30 9.44
CA ASP A 81 8.92 -0.96 10.70
C ASP A 81 7.86 -2.01 11.03
N HIS A 82 7.71 -2.35 12.32
CA HIS A 82 6.68 -3.26 12.79
C HIS A 82 5.35 -2.52 12.92
N ILE A 83 4.36 -2.98 12.18
CA ILE A 83 2.98 -2.52 12.30
C ILE A 83 2.22 -3.54 13.12
N PHE A 84 1.55 -3.07 14.18
CA PHE A 84 0.78 -3.88 15.09
C PHE A 84 -0.61 -3.26 15.27
N GLN A 85 -1.65 -3.98 14.88
CA GLN A 85 -3.04 -3.57 15.04
C GLN A 85 -3.76 -4.54 15.96
N PRO A 86 -3.86 -4.23 17.27
CA PRO A 86 -4.60 -5.05 18.21
C PRO A 86 -6.09 -4.72 18.19
N PHE A 87 -6.91 -5.72 18.53
CA PHE A 87 -8.32 -5.53 18.86
C PHE A 87 -8.79 -6.61 19.83
N ALA A 88 -9.85 -6.30 20.56
CA ALA A 88 -10.44 -7.21 21.54
C ALA A 88 -11.86 -7.57 21.14
N ILE A 89 -12.24 -8.81 21.33
CA ILE A 89 -13.54 -9.37 20.99
C ILE A 89 -14.22 -9.77 22.29
N THR A 90 -15.35 -9.14 22.59
CA THR A 90 -16.16 -9.47 23.77
C THR A 90 -17.08 -10.67 23.48
N ALA A 91 -17.58 -11.31 24.55
CA ALA A 91 -18.54 -12.39 24.41
C ALA A 91 -19.83 -11.99 23.65
N ALA A 92 -20.23 -10.72 23.77
CA ALA A 92 -21.40 -10.19 23.06
C ALA A 92 -21.16 -10.04 21.56
N GLU A 93 -19.96 -9.65 21.16
CA GLU A 93 -19.56 -9.53 19.75
C GLU A 93 -19.36 -10.92 19.12
N LEU A 94 -18.81 -11.85 19.88
CA LEU A 94 -18.66 -13.23 19.45
C LEU A 94 -20.01 -13.94 19.22
N ALA A 95 -21.00 -13.65 20.07
CA ALA A 95 -22.36 -14.17 19.92
C ALA A 95 -23.11 -13.56 18.72
N ASN A 96 -22.65 -12.44 18.19
CA ASN A 96 -23.24 -11.75 17.06
C ASN A 96 -22.26 -11.65 15.91
N GLY A 97 -22.35 -12.56 14.94
CA GLY A 97 -21.44 -12.67 13.80
C GLY A 97 -21.26 -11.36 13.04
N HIS A 98 -22.31 -10.56 12.81
CA HIS A 98 -22.22 -9.26 12.15
C HIS A 98 -21.36 -8.23 12.90
N ARG A 99 -21.40 -8.27 14.24
CA ARG A 99 -20.53 -7.37 15.03
C ARG A 99 -19.09 -7.79 14.97
N LEU A 100 -18.82 -9.09 14.99
CA LEU A 100 -17.49 -9.64 14.84
C LEU A 100 -16.89 -9.26 13.48
N GLU A 101 -17.61 -9.52 12.38
CA GLU A 101 -17.17 -9.18 11.03
C GLU A 101 -16.86 -7.69 10.87
N ARG A 102 -17.73 -6.83 11.41
CA ARG A 102 -17.52 -5.38 11.34
C ARG A 102 -16.31 -4.93 12.17
N LEU A 103 -16.06 -5.53 13.32
CA LEU A 103 -14.90 -5.22 14.14
C LEU A 103 -13.61 -5.60 13.43
N ILE A 104 -13.58 -6.79 12.82
CA ILE A 104 -12.43 -7.24 12.01
C ILE A 104 -12.23 -6.29 10.82
N GLN A 105 -13.29 -5.93 10.11
CA GLN A 105 -13.22 -5.00 8.98
C GLN A 105 -12.64 -3.64 9.37
N ILE A 106 -13.10 -3.05 10.47
CA ILE A 106 -12.58 -1.75 10.97
C ILE A 106 -11.08 -1.87 11.30
N SER A 107 -10.66 -2.99 11.89
CA SER A 107 -9.26 -3.22 12.24
C SER A 107 -8.38 -3.40 10.99
N LEU A 108 -8.89 -4.07 9.95
CA LEU A 108 -8.23 -4.21 8.66
C LEU A 108 -8.15 -2.88 7.90
N ASP A 109 -9.20 -2.07 7.95
CA ASP A 109 -9.19 -0.72 7.38
C ASP A 109 -8.13 0.16 8.06
N ALA A 110 -8.03 0.13 9.39
CA ALA A 110 -7.02 0.88 10.13
C ALA A 110 -5.59 0.40 9.79
N LEU A 111 -5.40 -0.91 9.61
CA LEU A 111 -4.13 -1.47 9.15
C LEU A 111 -3.78 -0.98 7.75
N ALA A 112 -4.73 -1.01 6.81
CA ALA A 112 -4.54 -0.53 5.44
C ALA A 112 -4.19 0.96 5.40
N ASP A 113 -4.85 1.79 6.21
CA ASP A 113 -4.57 3.22 6.31
C ASP A 113 -3.15 3.47 6.84
N LYS A 114 -2.70 2.67 7.81
CA LYS A 114 -1.32 2.77 8.33
C LYS A 114 -0.29 2.33 7.30
N ILE A 115 -0.56 1.27 6.53
CA ILE A 115 0.31 0.83 5.43
C ILE A 115 0.43 1.95 4.39
N TRP A 116 -0.68 2.59 3.99
CA TRP A 116 -0.67 3.71 3.06
C TRP A 116 0.09 4.92 3.60
N ALA A 117 -0.08 5.26 4.86
CA ALA A 117 0.67 6.36 5.49
C ALA A 117 2.18 6.09 5.45
N LEU A 118 2.62 4.87 5.74
CA LEU A 118 4.03 4.49 5.66
C LEU A 118 4.53 4.40 4.21
N ALA A 119 3.75 3.82 3.30
CA ALA A 119 4.08 3.72 1.88
C ALA A 119 4.33 5.08 1.24
N THR A 120 3.58 6.09 1.66
CA THR A 120 3.68 7.45 1.12
C THR A 120 4.61 8.37 1.91
N THR A 121 5.19 7.92 3.03
CA THR A 121 6.16 8.73 3.81
C THR A 121 7.30 9.31 2.96
N PRO A 122 7.89 8.59 1.99
CA PRO A 122 8.94 9.15 1.15
C PRO A 122 8.46 10.21 0.15
N VAL A 123 7.14 10.37 -0.05
CA VAL A 123 6.55 11.31 -1.02
C VAL A 123 6.57 12.72 -0.45
N THR A 124 7.67 13.41 -0.68
CA THR A 124 7.88 14.78 -0.21
C THR A 124 8.41 15.69 -1.33
N VAL A 125 8.17 16.99 -1.20
CA VAL A 125 8.75 18.00 -2.10
C VAL A 125 10.28 17.93 -2.11
N ALA A 126 10.89 17.60 -0.98
CA ALA A 126 12.35 17.44 -0.88
C ALA A 126 12.88 16.27 -1.73
N ASN A 127 12.10 15.20 -1.91
CA ASN A 127 12.50 14.03 -2.69
C ASN A 127 12.13 14.14 -4.18
N PHE A 128 10.97 14.72 -4.51
CA PHE A 128 10.40 14.66 -5.86
C PHE A 128 10.18 16.02 -6.51
N GLY A 129 10.58 17.11 -5.85
CA GLY A 129 10.44 18.47 -6.38
C GLY A 129 9.08 19.09 -6.05
N ALA A 130 8.87 20.30 -6.58
CA ALA A 130 7.67 21.08 -6.30
C ALA A 130 6.37 20.35 -6.70
N ALA A 131 5.29 20.61 -5.94
CA ALA A 131 3.99 20.03 -6.26
C ALA A 131 3.52 20.48 -7.65
N ALA A 132 3.06 19.53 -8.46
CA ALA A 132 2.55 19.80 -9.80
C ALA A 132 1.21 20.56 -9.77
N VAL A 133 0.42 20.32 -8.72
CA VAL A 133 -0.87 20.97 -8.49
C VAL A 133 -0.99 21.32 -7.00
N THR A 134 -1.38 22.56 -6.71
CA THR A 134 -1.77 23.02 -5.37
C THR A 134 -3.15 23.65 -5.47
N LYS A 135 -4.18 22.93 -4.98
CA LYS A 135 -5.58 23.33 -5.13
C LYS A 135 -6.47 22.55 -4.14
N ALA A 136 -7.58 23.16 -3.71
CA ALA A 136 -8.56 22.44 -2.90
C ALA A 136 -9.02 21.15 -3.60
N ALA A 137 -9.18 20.06 -2.84
CA ALA A 137 -9.55 18.74 -3.38
C ALA A 137 -10.84 18.76 -4.21
N THR A 138 -11.82 19.56 -3.79
CA THR A 138 -13.10 19.73 -4.51
C THR A 138 -12.97 20.48 -5.84
N GLY A 139 -11.86 21.16 -6.07
CA GLY A 139 -11.59 21.88 -7.33
C GLY A 139 -10.87 21.03 -8.39
N ILE A 140 -10.44 19.82 -8.04
CA ILE A 140 -9.75 18.89 -8.96
C ILE A 140 -10.82 17.95 -9.54
N THR A 141 -11.23 18.22 -10.76
CA THR A 141 -12.26 17.47 -11.46
C THR A 141 -11.73 16.92 -12.78
N ALA A 142 -12.47 16.03 -13.40
CA ALA A 142 -12.12 15.47 -14.72
C ALA A 142 -11.87 16.55 -15.80
N THR A 143 -12.50 17.72 -15.67
CA THR A 143 -12.43 18.84 -16.63
C THR A 143 -11.53 20.01 -16.18
N SER A 144 -10.96 19.95 -14.99
CA SER A 144 -10.19 21.06 -14.41
C SER A 144 -8.84 21.34 -15.11
N GLY A 145 -8.37 20.47 -15.98
CA GLY A 145 -7.05 20.57 -16.62
C GLY A 145 -5.87 20.29 -15.70
N ASP A 146 -6.12 19.92 -14.44
CA ASP A 146 -5.06 19.65 -13.45
C ASP A 146 -4.45 18.26 -13.64
N LEU A 147 -5.24 17.26 -14.04
CA LEU A 147 -4.74 15.91 -14.33
C LEU A 147 -3.71 15.87 -15.46
N PRO A 148 -3.89 16.58 -16.60
CA PRO A 148 -2.85 16.72 -17.61
C PRO A 148 -1.54 17.32 -17.08
N LYS A 149 -1.58 18.26 -16.13
CA LYS A 149 -0.37 18.81 -15.49
C LYS A 149 0.37 17.76 -14.67
N VAL A 150 -0.38 16.96 -13.87
CA VAL A 150 0.18 15.84 -13.13
C VAL A 150 0.79 14.82 -14.07
N TRP A 151 0.09 14.48 -15.15
CA TRP A 151 0.57 13.53 -16.15
C TRP A 151 1.86 14.01 -16.84
N ALA A 152 1.92 15.29 -17.22
CA ALA A 152 3.07 15.89 -17.88
C ALA A 152 4.31 15.99 -16.96
N ALA A 153 4.11 16.20 -15.67
CA ALA A 153 5.19 16.26 -14.68
C ALA A 153 5.91 14.91 -14.51
N ILE A 154 5.25 13.78 -14.85
CA ILE A 154 5.88 12.46 -14.86
C ILE A 154 6.51 12.24 -16.25
N SER A 155 7.78 12.61 -16.42
CA SER A 155 8.41 12.63 -17.75
C SER A 155 9.21 11.38 -18.08
N LYS A 156 9.60 10.57 -17.08
CA LYS A 156 10.58 9.46 -17.27
C LYS A 156 9.95 8.11 -17.57
N SER A 157 8.65 7.93 -17.45
CA SER A 157 8.01 6.65 -17.69
C SER A 157 6.79 6.77 -18.61
N ALA A 158 6.61 5.76 -19.46
CA ALA A 158 5.38 5.59 -20.22
C ALA A 158 4.24 5.04 -19.33
N ARG A 159 4.59 4.23 -18.31
CA ARG A 159 3.61 3.67 -17.38
C ARG A 159 3.39 4.63 -16.22
N LYS A 160 2.23 5.24 -16.17
CA LYS A 160 1.86 6.22 -15.16
C LYS A 160 0.62 5.77 -14.42
N GLY A 161 0.62 5.92 -13.10
CA GLY A 161 -0.54 5.70 -12.23
C GLY A 161 -0.90 6.96 -11.46
N LEU A 162 -2.12 7.07 -11.02
CA LEU A 162 -2.62 8.18 -10.21
C LEU A 162 -3.23 7.63 -8.92
N VAL A 163 -2.76 8.15 -7.78
CA VAL A 163 -3.32 7.84 -6.46
C VAL A 163 -3.82 9.13 -5.84
N VAL A 164 -5.09 9.19 -5.47
CA VAL A 164 -5.74 10.42 -4.97
C VAL A 164 -6.56 10.15 -3.72
N SER A 165 -6.90 11.22 -3.00
CA SER A 165 -7.81 11.14 -1.86
C SER A 165 -9.23 10.73 -2.32
N PRO A 166 -10.05 10.15 -1.43
CA PRO A 166 -11.43 9.77 -1.74
C PRO A 166 -12.27 10.94 -2.27
N THR A 167 -12.00 12.16 -1.79
CA THR A 167 -12.69 13.38 -2.25
C THR A 167 -12.38 13.66 -3.73
N ILE A 168 -11.12 13.59 -4.14
CA ILE A 168 -10.76 13.77 -5.56
C ILE A 168 -11.30 12.60 -6.37
N TYR A 169 -11.14 11.36 -5.88
CA TYR A 169 -11.62 10.18 -6.58
C TYR A 169 -13.11 10.29 -6.92
N SER A 170 -13.94 10.73 -5.95
CA SER A 170 -15.37 10.94 -6.18
C SER A 170 -15.68 12.01 -7.23
N GLN A 171 -14.85 13.05 -7.37
CA GLN A 171 -14.98 14.11 -8.39
C GLN A 171 -14.56 13.62 -9.79
N LEU A 172 -13.78 12.54 -9.86
CA LEU A 172 -13.37 11.94 -11.13
C LEU A 172 -14.37 10.92 -11.65
N ILE A 173 -15.31 10.47 -10.82
CA ILE A 173 -16.40 9.60 -11.26
C ILE A 173 -17.37 10.44 -12.10
N PRO A 174 -17.50 10.19 -13.42
CA PRO A 174 -18.42 10.97 -14.25
C PRO A 174 -19.87 10.76 -13.78
N THR A 175 -20.63 11.82 -13.79
CA THR A 175 -22.08 11.81 -13.44
C THR A 175 -22.99 11.47 -14.63
N SER A 176 -22.43 11.30 -15.82
CA SER A 176 -23.19 10.94 -17.03
C SER A 176 -23.19 9.42 -17.27
N THR A 177 -24.18 8.94 -18.00
CA THR A 177 -24.41 7.52 -18.31
C THR A 177 -23.35 6.86 -19.21
N THR A 178 -22.32 7.58 -19.63
CA THR A 178 -21.18 7.02 -20.37
C THR A 178 -20.36 6.14 -19.43
N ALA A 179 -20.06 4.93 -19.86
CA ALA A 179 -19.32 3.95 -19.06
C ALA A 179 -18.05 4.56 -18.46
N ILE A 180 -18.00 4.54 -17.14
CA ILE A 180 -16.88 5.06 -16.36
C ILE A 180 -15.81 3.99 -16.32
N ASN A 181 -14.64 4.30 -16.80
CA ASN A 181 -13.47 3.45 -16.63
C ASN A 181 -12.38 4.25 -15.90
N LEU A 182 -12.22 4.02 -14.61
CA LEU A 182 -11.08 4.52 -13.81
C LEU A 182 -9.92 3.53 -13.77
N GLY A 183 -10.04 2.42 -14.53
CA GLY A 183 -8.98 1.44 -14.69
C GLY A 183 -7.84 1.93 -15.60
N ALA A 184 -7.12 0.98 -16.17
CA ALA A 184 -6.00 1.25 -17.06
C ALA A 184 -6.40 2.18 -18.22
N GLY A 185 -5.60 3.22 -18.46
CA GLY A 185 -5.81 4.23 -19.49
C GLY A 185 -6.74 5.38 -19.10
N ALA A 186 -7.34 5.36 -17.91
CA ALA A 186 -8.21 6.45 -17.45
C ALA A 186 -7.43 7.77 -17.34
N TYR A 187 -7.96 8.81 -17.91
CA TYR A 187 -7.32 10.15 -17.95
C TYR A 187 -5.88 10.16 -18.48
N GLY A 188 -5.50 9.17 -19.29
CA GLY A 188 -4.13 9.00 -19.80
C GLY A 188 -3.18 8.30 -18.84
N PHE A 189 -3.64 7.81 -17.69
CA PHE A 189 -2.83 7.02 -16.76
C PHE A 189 -2.96 5.52 -17.10
N ASP A 190 -1.88 4.92 -17.63
CA ASP A 190 -1.89 3.54 -18.11
C ASP A 190 -2.22 2.53 -17.01
N ASN A 191 -1.78 2.81 -15.78
CA ASN A 191 -2.04 1.98 -14.60
C ASN A 191 -3.33 2.40 -13.85
N GLY A 192 -4.13 3.32 -14.44
CA GLY A 192 -5.41 3.73 -13.87
C GLY A 192 -5.34 4.74 -12.74
N VAL A 193 -6.50 5.00 -12.17
CA VAL A 193 -6.71 5.93 -11.06
C VAL A 193 -7.15 5.13 -9.83
N HIS A 194 -6.42 5.30 -8.75
CA HIS A 194 -6.66 4.64 -7.47
C HIS A 194 -6.91 5.66 -6.37
N TYR A 195 -7.45 5.21 -5.25
CA TYR A 195 -7.58 6.07 -4.08
C TYR A 195 -6.84 5.50 -2.88
N ALA A 196 -6.35 6.41 -2.02
CA ALA A 196 -5.84 6.08 -0.70
C ALA A 196 -6.47 7.02 0.32
N SER A 197 -6.83 6.49 1.48
CA SER A 197 -7.50 7.24 2.54
C SER A 197 -6.53 7.99 3.44
N SER A 198 -5.25 7.61 3.43
CA SER A 198 -4.22 8.20 4.29
C SER A 198 -2.92 8.42 3.51
N PHE A 199 -2.30 9.57 3.71
CA PHE A 199 -1.02 9.95 3.14
C PHE A 199 -0.08 10.40 4.27
N GLY A 200 1.12 9.83 4.33
CA GLY A 200 2.11 10.12 5.37
C GLY A 200 3.31 10.95 4.92
N GLY A 201 3.31 11.40 3.66
CA GLY A 201 4.42 12.15 3.07
C GLY A 201 4.33 13.65 3.29
N GLU A 202 4.24 14.40 2.20
CA GLU A 202 4.19 15.86 2.22
C GLU A 202 2.96 16.40 2.96
N THR A 203 3.12 17.48 3.71
CA THR A 203 2.01 18.14 4.41
C THR A 203 0.94 18.61 3.42
N ASN A 204 -0.32 18.35 3.77
CA ASN A 204 -1.49 18.65 2.93
C ASN A 204 -1.49 17.89 1.57
N MET A 205 -0.79 16.77 1.46
CA MET A 205 -0.86 15.93 0.28
C MET A 205 -2.25 15.31 0.17
N ILE A 206 -2.86 15.46 -1.01
CA ILE A 206 -4.19 14.92 -1.36
C ILE A 206 -4.14 13.94 -2.51
N GLY A 207 -2.97 13.71 -3.07
CA GLY A 207 -2.72 12.73 -4.11
C GLY A 207 -1.35 12.91 -4.77
N PHE A 208 -1.05 11.99 -5.66
CA PHE A 208 0.16 12.03 -6.49
C PHE A 208 -0.01 11.16 -7.74
N GLY A 209 0.61 11.58 -8.81
CA GLY A 209 0.87 10.73 -9.97
C GLY A 209 2.26 10.12 -9.85
N CYS A 210 2.45 8.90 -10.31
CA CYS A 210 3.72 8.18 -10.17
C CYS A 210 4.02 7.24 -11.33
N SER A 211 5.31 6.95 -11.51
CA SER A 211 5.80 5.80 -12.25
C SER A 211 6.11 4.64 -11.30
N PRO A 212 6.22 3.39 -11.80
CA PRO A 212 6.54 2.23 -10.96
C PRO A 212 7.86 2.35 -10.20
N GLU A 213 8.83 3.05 -10.78
CA GLU A 213 10.18 3.20 -10.23
C GLU A 213 10.29 4.32 -9.19
N ALA A 214 9.23 5.10 -8.95
CA ALA A 214 9.24 6.25 -8.05
C ALA A 214 9.42 5.86 -6.58
N LEU A 215 8.80 4.77 -6.16
CA LEU A 215 8.89 4.24 -4.80
C LEU A 215 9.28 2.76 -4.83
N VAL A 216 9.99 2.36 -3.79
CA VAL A 216 10.32 0.97 -3.51
C VAL A 216 9.74 0.59 -2.16
N MET A 217 9.14 -0.59 -2.08
CA MET A 217 8.48 -1.07 -0.88
C MET A 217 8.91 -2.49 -0.56
N ALA A 218 9.04 -2.79 0.71
CA ALA A 218 9.30 -4.13 1.19
C ALA A 218 8.36 -4.48 2.34
N ALA A 219 7.96 -5.73 2.40
CA ALA A 219 7.17 -6.26 3.49
C ALA A 219 7.56 -7.69 3.81
N ALA A 220 7.40 -8.08 5.07
CA ALA A 220 7.72 -9.40 5.56
C ALA A 220 6.83 -9.77 6.76
N ALA A 221 6.82 -11.04 7.15
CA ALA A 221 6.20 -11.45 8.41
C ALA A 221 7.10 -11.05 9.60
N PRO A 222 6.53 -10.65 10.77
CA PRO A 222 7.30 -10.34 11.95
C PRO A 222 7.91 -11.61 12.57
N ALA A 223 9.14 -11.48 13.11
CA ALA A 223 9.76 -12.54 13.90
C ALA A 223 9.10 -12.61 15.26
N ILE A 224 8.50 -13.73 15.60
CA ILE A 224 7.95 -14.01 16.94
C ILE A 224 8.77 -15.10 17.60
N ASP A 225 9.15 -14.88 18.85
CA ASP A 225 9.79 -15.88 19.69
C ASP A 225 8.85 -17.07 19.94
N ASP A 226 9.38 -18.29 19.91
CA ASP A 226 8.58 -19.51 20.07
C ASP A 226 7.87 -19.58 21.43
N ALA A 227 8.46 -19.03 22.48
CA ALA A 227 7.85 -18.97 23.80
C ALA A 227 6.64 -18.02 23.83
N VAL A 228 6.67 -16.93 23.04
CA VAL A 228 5.54 -16.03 22.87
C VAL A 228 4.49 -16.66 21.97
N ARG A 229 4.91 -17.30 20.88
CA ARG A 229 4.02 -18.02 19.94
C ARG A 229 3.20 -19.10 20.67
N ALA A 230 3.80 -19.81 21.60
CA ALA A 230 3.12 -20.84 22.39
C ALA A 230 1.99 -20.31 23.29
N GLN A 231 1.91 -18.98 23.51
CA GLN A 231 0.84 -18.36 24.30
C GLN A 231 -0.39 -17.99 23.43
N PHE A 232 -0.27 -18.01 22.11
CA PHE A 232 -1.39 -17.79 21.21
C PHE A 232 -2.18 -19.09 21.00
N ALA A 233 -3.49 -18.96 21.01
CA ALA A 233 -4.37 -20.07 20.65
C ALA A 233 -4.28 -20.38 19.14
N VAL A 234 -4.11 -19.32 18.33
CA VAL A 234 -3.83 -19.40 16.90
C VAL A 234 -2.80 -18.33 16.55
N SER A 235 -1.80 -18.69 15.77
CA SER A 235 -0.80 -17.77 15.19
C SER A 235 -0.47 -18.27 13.79
N ASP A 236 -0.89 -17.53 12.78
CA ASP A 236 -0.72 -17.93 11.36
C ASP A 236 -0.53 -16.72 10.45
N VAL A 237 -0.20 -16.95 9.19
CA VAL A 237 0.09 -15.93 8.19
C VAL A 237 -0.89 -16.04 7.03
N VAL A 238 -1.52 -14.92 6.67
CA VAL A 238 -2.34 -14.79 5.46
C VAL A 238 -1.53 -14.07 4.40
N THR A 239 -1.35 -14.71 3.26
CA THR A 239 -0.76 -14.08 2.07
C THR A 239 -1.85 -13.55 1.15
N LEU A 240 -1.71 -12.30 0.73
CA LEU A 240 -2.57 -11.65 -0.25
C LEU A 240 -2.03 -11.98 -1.64
N ASP A 241 -2.62 -12.97 -2.30
CA ASP A 241 -2.11 -13.56 -3.55
C ASP A 241 -1.85 -12.53 -4.66
N GLN A 242 -2.68 -11.49 -4.74
CA GLN A 242 -2.54 -10.44 -5.76
C GLN A 242 -1.37 -9.48 -5.52
N LEU A 243 -0.96 -9.32 -4.27
CA LEU A 243 0.07 -8.36 -3.83
C LEU A 243 1.37 -9.08 -3.43
N GLY A 244 1.30 -10.36 -3.06
CA GLY A 244 2.38 -11.08 -2.39
C GLY A 244 2.64 -10.61 -0.96
N LEU A 245 1.77 -9.76 -0.41
CA LEU A 245 1.89 -9.23 0.95
C LEU A 245 1.44 -10.27 1.97
N SER A 246 2.28 -10.55 2.97
CA SER A 246 1.97 -11.49 4.04
C SER A 246 1.67 -10.74 5.33
N VAL A 247 0.50 -11.01 5.92
CA VAL A 247 0.04 -10.44 7.19
C VAL A 247 -0.09 -11.55 8.20
N GLN A 248 0.58 -11.42 9.33
CA GLN A 248 0.44 -12.34 10.44
C GLN A 248 -0.77 -11.95 11.29
N TYR A 249 -1.52 -12.94 11.75
CA TYR A 249 -2.57 -12.72 12.74
C TYR A 249 -2.38 -13.67 13.91
N ASN A 250 -2.67 -13.16 15.11
CA ASN A 250 -2.57 -13.89 16.35
C ASN A 250 -3.88 -13.77 17.11
N VAL A 251 -4.33 -14.86 17.73
CA VAL A 251 -5.54 -14.90 18.56
C VAL A 251 -5.22 -15.54 19.91
N TRP A 252 -5.60 -14.90 21.00
CA TRP A 252 -5.37 -15.42 22.36
C TRP A 252 -6.48 -15.03 23.32
N GLY A 253 -6.73 -15.86 24.33
CA GLY A 253 -7.70 -15.60 25.39
C GLY A 253 -7.10 -14.74 26.50
N SER A 254 -7.86 -13.80 27.04
CA SER A 254 -7.54 -13.06 28.26
C SER A 254 -8.48 -13.46 29.37
N THR A 255 -7.96 -14.17 30.39
CA THR A 255 -8.73 -14.54 31.57
C THR A 255 -9.04 -13.35 32.47
N ALA A 256 -8.13 -12.34 32.49
CA ALA A 256 -8.29 -11.13 33.28
C ALA A 256 -9.51 -10.31 32.85
N ASN A 257 -9.73 -10.18 31.55
CA ASN A 257 -10.79 -9.35 30.99
C ASN A 257 -11.98 -10.18 30.44
N ARG A 258 -11.89 -11.52 30.50
CA ARG A 258 -12.89 -12.45 29.94
C ARG A 258 -13.24 -12.14 28.49
N GLN A 259 -12.21 -11.85 27.68
CA GLN A 259 -12.33 -11.50 26.28
C GLN A 259 -11.32 -12.27 25.46
N VAL A 260 -11.51 -12.27 24.14
CA VAL A 260 -10.54 -12.73 23.19
C VAL A 260 -9.84 -11.54 22.58
N ASN A 261 -8.54 -11.61 22.56
CA ASN A 261 -7.71 -10.62 21.89
C ASN A 261 -7.25 -11.18 20.56
N ALA A 262 -7.11 -10.30 19.59
CA ALA A 262 -6.47 -10.61 18.32
C ALA A 262 -5.54 -9.48 17.92
N SER A 263 -4.53 -9.80 17.11
CA SER A 263 -3.67 -8.81 16.47
C SER A 263 -3.48 -9.15 14.99
N LEU A 264 -3.28 -8.09 14.21
CA LEU A 264 -2.82 -8.14 12.83
C LEU A 264 -1.47 -7.47 12.77
N GLU A 265 -0.47 -8.14 12.20
CA GLU A 265 0.92 -7.71 12.28
C GLU A 265 1.64 -7.90 10.95
N LEU A 266 2.45 -6.94 10.58
CA LEU A 266 3.40 -7.09 9.49
C LEU A 266 4.61 -6.18 9.68
N MET A 267 5.70 -6.55 9.05
CA MET A 267 6.86 -5.70 8.84
C MET A 267 6.69 -5.00 7.50
N PHE A 268 6.70 -3.67 7.48
CA PHE A 268 6.52 -2.90 6.25
C PHE A 268 7.44 -1.69 6.22
N GLY A 269 7.92 -1.36 5.05
CA GLY A 269 8.71 -0.16 4.82
C GLY A 269 8.60 0.34 3.40
N ALA A 270 8.89 1.62 3.21
CA ALA A 270 8.97 2.25 1.91
C ALA A 270 10.16 3.21 1.85
N ALA A 271 10.75 3.33 0.69
CA ALA A 271 11.81 4.29 0.40
C ALA A 271 11.62 4.93 -0.97
N LYS A 272 12.30 6.05 -1.20
CA LYS A 272 12.34 6.66 -2.53
C LYS A 272 13.11 5.77 -3.50
N GLY A 273 12.57 5.61 -4.69
CA GLY A 273 13.24 5.01 -5.83
C GLY A 273 13.94 6.05 -6.69
N LEU A 274 13.67 6.06 -7.98
CA LEU A 274 14.10 7.12 -8.89
C LEU A 274 13.27 8.38 -8.61
N THR A 275 13.93 9.53 -8.50
CA THR A 275 13.26 10.78 -8.09
C THR A 275 13.01 11.75 -9.25
N ASP A 276 13.86 11.70 -10.29
CA ASP A 276 13.80 12.66 -11.40
C ASP A 276 12.68 12.32 -12.39
N GLY A 277 11.64 13.15 -12.42
CA GLY A 277 10.53 13.03 -13.36
C GLY A 277 9.68 11.76 -13.21
N THR A 278 9.69 11.12 -12.04
CA THR A 278 8.97 9.87 -11.77
C THR A 278 7.71 10.05 -10.91
N MET A 279 7.57 11.21 -10.27
CA MET A 279 6.42 11.50 -9.41
C MET A 279 5.99 12.96 -9.52
N ALA A 280 4.68 13.18 -9.39
CA ALA A 280 4.04 14.49 -9.40
C ALA A 280 3.09 14.63 -8.20
N ILE A 281 3.42 15.48 -7.24
CA ILE A 281 2.68 15.67 -6.00
C ILE A 281 1.48 16.58 -6.22
N ILE A 282 0.35 16.26 -5.59
CA ILE A 282 -0.87 17.07 -5.53
C ILE A 282 -1.10 17.47 -4.08
N LYS A 283 -1.18 18.77 -3.82
CA LYS A 283 -1.41 19.33 -2.48
C LYS A 283 -2.73 20.09 -2.39
N SER A 284 -3.32 20.07 -1.21
CA SER A 284 -4.39 21.02 -0.88
C SER A 284 -3.80 22.42 -0.72
N ALA A 285 -4.53 23.42 -1.23
CA ALA A 285 -4.23 24.83 -1.00
C ALA A 285 -4.53 25.20 0.46
#